data_49dc499fdefe797b55a2fd38e8b0f90f
#
_entry.id   49dc499fdefe797b55a2fd38e8b0f90f
#
_cell.length_a   1.000
_cell.length_b   1.000
_cell.length_c   1.000
_cell.angle_alpha   90.00
_cell.angle_beta   90.00
_cell.angle_gamma   90.00
#
_symmetry.space_group_name_H-M   'P 1'
#
loop_
_entity.id
_entity.type
_entity.pdbx_description
1 polymer ?
#
loop_
_entity_poly.entity_id
_entity_poly.type
_entity_poly.pdbx_seq_one_letter_code
_entity_poly.pdbx_strand_id
1 'polypeptide(L)'
;MSKRSSIGSWAYTIGPYASNPIAFDTVLSTLKTLGFDGVELGAFPPHPNPGNPGGPDEGWGGALPGKSERAELVAKMASHGLAFSGIAANLWGEKLINTDDQSKYIAEFKRNSDFAKDVGIGGVRVDTVQPPTIHRDVDYNTALDRVVKTWQVCADYAADNGQYVTWEFEPGFAFNKPSDIVRIHDAVNRANFGLLYDTCHGQMVGVVGARQEGEREVFGNQVELIRLLSGRINHIHLIDSDNTCHKDANGDDETSAHPPFGLGVLDFDVLIPEILKAGSAVKHDWWTIDLCFYPDAWAATETCKKALDGYIAKYGGGSN
;
A
#
# COMPACT_ATOMS: atom_id res chain seq x y z
N MET A 1 -3.82 13.54 -17.84
CA MET A 1 -3.93 12.13 -18.32
C MET A 1 -5.09 11.47 -17.60
N SER A 2 -5.82 10.57 -18.24
CA SER A 2 -6.90 9.83 -17.59
C SER A 2 -6.33 8.92 -16.49
N LYS A 3 -7.06 8.73 -15.39
CA LYS A 3 -6.67 7.80 -14.35
C LYS A 3 -6.78 6.36 -14.87
N ARG A 4 -5.90 5.49 -14.38
CA ARG A 4 -5.82 4.07 -14.71
C ARG A 4 -6.22 3.23 -13.51
N SER A 5 -6.91 2.12 -13.78
CA SER A 5 -7.41 1.20 -12.76
C SER A 5 -6.40 0.11 -12.43
N SER A 6 -6.17 -0.16 -11.15
CA SER A 6 -5.43 -1.33 -10.68
C SER A 6 -6.07 -1.93 -9.42
N ILE A 7 -5.55 -3.07 -8.99
CA ILE A 7 -5.96 -3.74 -7.75
C ILE A 7 -4.76 -4.41 -7.10
N GLY A 8 -4.72 -4.42 -5.77
CA GLY A 8 -3.68 -5.05 -4.99
C GLY A 8 -3.73 -6.57 -5.09
N SER A 9 -2.64 -7.20 -5.52
CA SER A 9 -2.57 -8.66 -5.67
C SER A 9 -2.54 -9.41 -4.35
N TRP A 10 -2.19 -8.72 -3.25
CA TRP A 10 -2.23 -9.29 -1.90
C TRP A 10 -3.62 -9.75 -1.48
N ALA A 11 -4.68 -9.11 -1.98
CA ALA A 11 -6.05 -9.51 -1.72
C ALA A 11 -6.34 -11.00 -2.02
N TYR A 12 -5.50 -11.64 -2.83
CA TYR A 12 -5.67 -13.01 -3.31
C TYR A 12 -4.65 -14.01 -2.73
N THR A 13 -3.79 -13.57 -1.81
CA THR A 13 -2.71 -14.40 -1.28
C THR A 13 -2.63 -14.42 0.24
N ILE A 14 -3.18 -13.43 0.93
CA ILE A 14 -3.13 -13.31 2.39
C ILE A 14 -4.51 -13.48 3.02
N GLY A 15 -4.56 -13.55 4.34
CA GLY A 15 -5.80 -13.67 5.11
C GLY A 15 -6.64 -14.87 4.68
N PRO A 16 -7.88 -14.68 4.22
CA PRO A 16 -8.77 -15.75 3.79
C PRO A 16 -8.21 -16.61 2.65
N TYR A 17 -7.30 -16.06 1.85
CA TYR A 17 -6.67 -16.75 0.72
C TYR A 17 -5.33 -17.40 1.06
N ALA A 18 -4.79 -17.23 2.27
CA ALA A 18 -3.46 -17.73 2.64
C ALA A 18 -3.31 -19.26 2.48
N SER A 19 -4.39 -20.03 2.75
CA SER A 19 -4.39 -21.49 2.59
C SER A 19 -4.65 -21.97 1.16
N ASN A 20 -5.21 -21.14 0.31
CA ASN A 20 -5.54 -21.45 -1.08
C ASN A 20 -5.46 -20.18 -1.94
N PRO A 21 -4.26 -19.67 -2.20
CA PRO A 21 -4.07 -18.43 -2.95
C PRO A 21 -4.48 -18.59 -4.41
N ILE A 22 -5.00 -17.52 -5.00
CA ILE A 22 -5.30 -17.49 -6.43
C ILE A 22 -3.98 -17.34 -7.20
N ALA A 23 -3.74 -18.24 -8.14
CA ALA A 23 -2.53 -18.21 -8.96
C ALA A 23 -2.40 -16.89 -9.75
N PHE A 24 -1.20 -16.33 -9.82
CA PHE A 24 -0.97 -15.02 -10.45
C PHE A 24 -1.41 -14.98 -11.92
N ASP A 25 -1.23 -16.05 -12.68
CA ASP A 25 -1.69 -16.14 -14.08
C ASP A 25 -3.22 -16.07 -14.18
N THR A 26 -3.93 -16.63 -13.21
CA THR A 26 -5.39 -16.52 -13.11
C THR A 26 -5.80 -15.09 -12.79
N VAL A 27 -5.08 -14.42 -11.87
CA VAL A 27 -5.30 -12.99 -11.58
C VAL A 27 -5.14 -12.17 -12.85
N LEU A 28 -4.01 -12.28 -13.57
CA LEU A 28 -3.76 -11.51 -14.78
C LEU A 28 -4.82 -11.74 -15.86
N SER A 29 -5.22 -12.98 -16.09
CA SER A 29 -6.24 -13.33 -17.09
C SER A 29 -7.61 -12.72 -16.75
N THR A 30 -7.96 -12.72 -15.46
CA THR A 30 -9.20 -12.14 -14.97
C THR A 30 -9.17 -10.61 -15.06
N LEU A 31 -8.08 -9.97 -14.61
CA LEU A 31 -7.95 -8.52 -14.68
C LEU A 31 -8.01 -8.01 -16.13
N LYS A 32 -7.36 -8.71 -17.07
CA LYS A 32 -7.48 -8.43 -18.49
C LYS A 32 -8.94 -8.51 -18.96
N THR A 33 -9.66 -9.58 -18.60
CA THR A 33 -11.06 -9.77 -18.98
C THR A 33 -11.97 -8.67 -18.42
N LEU A 34 -11.71 -8.23 -17.21
CA LEU A 34 -12.45 -7.16 -16.55
C LEU A 34 -12.05 -5.76 -17.01
N GLY A 35 -11.01 -5.63 -17.84
CA GLY A 35 -10.56 -4.36 -18.38
C GLY A 35 -9.81 -3.48 -17.40
N PHE A 36 -9.07 -4.08 -16.46
CA PHE A 36 -8.09 -3.33 -15.67
C PHE A 36 -6.92 -2.87 -16.52
N ASP A 37 -6.28 -1.77 -16.11
CA ASP A 37 -5.05 -1.27 -16.73
C ASP A 37 -3.79 -1.88 -16.07
N GLY A 38 -3.92 -2.39 -14.84
CA GLY A 38 -2.78 -2.96 -14.15
C GLY A 38 -3.12 -3.68 -12.85
N VAL A 39 -2.04 -4.07 -12.17
CA VAL A 39 -2.06 -4.69 -10.84
C VAL A 39 -0.98 -4.06 -9.96
N GLU A 40 -1.29 -3.84 -8.70
CA GLU A 40 -0.29 -3.51 -7.69
C GLU A 40 0.24 -4.81 -7.08
N LEU A 41 1.55 -4.99 -7.14
CA LEU A 41 2.16 -6.25 -6.75
C LEU A 41 2.35 -6.32 -5.23
N GLY A 42 1.71 -7.29 -4.58
CA GLY A 42 2.15 -7.73 -3.26
C GLY A 42 3.38 -8.61 -3.44
N ALA A 43 4.53 -8.19 -2.89
CA ALA A 43 5.77 -8.94 -3.00
C ALA A 43 5.78 -10.14 -2.04
N PHE A 44 4.69 -10.89 -2.01
CA PHE A 44 4.46 -12.02 -1.11
C PHE A 44 4.29 -13.32 -1.91
N PRO A 45 4.88 -14.44 -1.44
CA PRO A 45 4.58 -15.75 -2.01
C PRO A 45 3.07 -16.05 -1.99
N PRO A 46 2.55 -16.78 -2.95
CA PRO A 46 3.20 -17.34 -4.15
C PRO A 46 3.20 -16.42 -5.38
N HIS A 47 2.84 -15.15 -5.22
CA HIS A 47 2.91 -14.18 -6.31
C HIS A 47 4.37 -13.76 -6.55
N PRO A 48 4.69 -13.16 -7.73
CA PRO A 48 6.05 -12.71 -8.02
C PRO A 48 6.62 -11.81 -6.93
N ASN A 49 7.86 -12.08 -6.51
CA ASN A 49 8.53 -11.33 -5.44
C ASN A 49 10.06 -11.42 -5.62
N PRO A 50 10.85 -10.61 -4.91
CA PRO A 50 12.30 -10.68 -5.00
C PRO A 50 12.92 -11.94 -4.35
N GLY A 51 12.11 -12.78 -3.69
CA GLY A 51 12.55 -13.92 -2.90
C GLY A 51 13.15 -13.50 -1.54
N ASN A 52 13.57 -14.47 -0.71
CA ASN A 52 14.24 -14.22 0.56
C ASN A 52 15.59 -14.91 0.60
N PRO A 53 16.74 -14.19 0.68
CA PRO A 53 18.07 -14.79 0.65
C PRO A 53 18.37 -15.75 1.81
N GLY A 54 17.62 -15.66 2.91
CA GLY A 54 17.83 -16.49 4.11
C GLY A 54 16.76 -17.53 4.39
N GLY A 55 15.71 -17.62 3.56
CA GLY A 55 14.57 -18.51 3.75
C GLY A 55 14.29 -19.40 2.56
N PRO A 56 13.29 -20.30 2.67
CA PRO A 56 12.80 -21.02 1.52
C PRO A 56 12.30 -20.00 0.51
N ASP A 57 12.71 -20.18 -0.72
CA ASP A 57 12.28 -19.35 -1.82
C ASP A 57 10.89 -19.81 -2.26
N GLU A 58 9.89 -19.13 -1.80
CA GLU A 58 8.48 -19.48 -2.01
C GLU A 58 7.84 -18.66 -3.15
N GLY A 59 8.58 -17.77 -3.78
CA GLY A 59 8.02 -16.87 -4.77
C GLY A 59 7.85 -17.52 -6.13
N TRP A 60 8.87 -17.55 -6.87
CA TRP A 60 8.90 -17.91 -8.28
C TRP A 60 9.22 -19.39 -8.53
N GLY A 61 8.44 -20.29 -7.92
CA GLY A 61 8.66 -21.72 -8.06
C GLY A 61 9.90 -22.24 -7.32
N GLY A 62 10.33 -21.59 -6.24
CA GLY A 62 11.42 -22.01 -5.38
C GLY A 62 12.79 -21.46 -5.76
N ALA A 63 12.86 -20.52 -6.70
CA ALA A 63 14.12 -19.86 -7.09
C ALA A 63 13.99 -18.34 -7.02
N LEU A 64 15.03 -17.66 -6.55
CA LEU A 64 15.10 -16.20 -6.62
C LEU A 64 14.98 -15.75 -8.07
N PRO A 65 14.04 -14.86 -8.41
CA PRO A 65 13.89 -14.38 -9.78
C PRO A 65 15.18 -13.73 -10.26
N GLY A 66 15.84 -14.38 -11.21
CA GLY A 66 16.98 -13.82 -11.92
C GLY A 66 16.55 -12.80 -12.96
N LYS A 67 17.50 -12.28 -13.74
CA LYS A 67 17.18 -11.31 -14.80
C LYS A 67 16.29 -11.90 -15.90
N SER A 68 16.43 -13.20 -16.19
CA SER A 68 15.62 -13.91 -17.18
C SER A 68 14.15 -13.93 -16.76
N GLU A 69 13.91 -14.39 -15.54
CA GLU A 69 12.57 -14.53 -14.96
C GLU A 69 11.88 -13.17 -14.78
N ARG A 70 12.63 -12.13 -14.44
CA ARG A 70 12.11 -10.76 -14.38
C ARG A 70 11.70 -10.26 -15.77
N ALA A 71 12.49 -10.53 -16.80
CA ALA A 71 12.15 -10.19 -18.17
C ALA A 71 10.92 -10.99 -18.67
N GLU A 72 10.80 -12.26 -18.30
CA GLU A 72 9.61 -13.08 -18.59
C GLU A 72 8.36 -12.52 -17.91
N LEU A 73 8.49 -12.06 -16.65
CA LEU A 73 7.38 -11.40 -15.95
C LEU A 73 6.92 -10.13 -16.68
N VAL A 74 7.86 -9.29 -17.13
CA VAL A 74 7.55 -8.08 -17.92
C VAL A 74 6.82 -8.47 -19.21
N ALA A 75 7.31 -9.48 -19.93
CA ALA A 75 6.68 -9.96 -21.16
C ALA A 75 5.28 -10.53 -20.89
N LYS A 76 5.11 -11.27 -19.80
CA LYS A 76 3.82 -11.80 -19.35
C LYS A 76 2.82 -10.67 -19.10
N MET A 77 3.19 -9.64 -18.33
CA MET A 77 2.35 -8.47 -18.09
C MET A 77 1.93 -7.80 -19.40
N ALA A 78 2.88 -7.56 -20.28
CA ALA A 78 2.63 -6.95 -21.59
C ALA A 78 1.68 -7.79 -22.46
N SER A 79 1.79 -9.13 -22.43
CA SER A 79 0.91 -10.03 -23.19
C SER A 79 -0.55 -10.00 -22.70
N HIS A 80 -0.77 -9.59 -21.47
CA HIS A 80 -2.11 -9.35 -20.92
C HIS A 80 -2.58 -7.91 -21.13
N GLY A 81 -1.72 -7.02 -21.63
CA GLY A 81 -2.02 -5.59 -21.73
C GLY A 81 -2.08 -4.88 -20.39
N LEU A 82 -1.45 -5.45 -19.36
CA LEU A 82 -1.42 -4.94 -17.99
C LEU A 82 -0.05 -4.34 -17.68
N ALA A 83 -0.05 -3.36 -16.78
CA ALA A 83 1.17 -2.80 -16.19
C ALA A 83 1.17 -2.97 -14.66
N PHE A 84 2.32 -2.83 -14.03
CA PHE A 84 2.38 -2.70 -12.58
C PHE A 84 2.11 -1.25 -12.18
N SER A 85 1.25 -1.05 -11.16
CA SER A 85 0.96 0.27 -10.60
C SER A 85 1.89 0.63 -9.44
N GLY A 86 2.39 -0.36 -8.70
CA GLY A 86 3.26 -0.22 -7.55
C GLY A 86 3.65 -1.59 -7.00
N ILE A 87 4.44 -1.59 -5.92
CA ILE A 87 4.79 -2.79 -5.17
C ILE A 87 4.65 -2.55 -3.66
N ALA A 88 3.88 -3.41 -2.99
CA ALA A 88 3.91 -3.54 -1.55
C ALA A 88 5.09 -4.44 -1.17
N ALA A 89 6.19 -3.82 -0.74
CA ALA A 89 7.41 -4.53 -0.40
C ALA A 89 7.19 -5.40 0.85
N ASN A 90 7.62 -6.66 0.81
CA ASN A 90 7.54 -7.56 1.96
C ASN A 90 8.63 -7.23 2.97
N LEU A 91 8.36 -6.26 3.83
CA LEU A 91 9.27 -5.80 4.89
C LEU A 91 8.88 -6.34 6.28
N TRP A 92 7.77 -7.07 6.39
CA TRP A 92 7.16 -7.45 7.66
C TRP A 92 7.98 -8.46 8.48
N GLY A 93 8.89 -9.19 7.84
CA GLY A 93 9.82 -10.07 8.54
C GLY A 93 10.97 -9.34 9.25
N GLU A 94 11.15 -8.04 9.00
CA GLU A 94 12.29 -7.29 9.49
C GLU A 94 11.90 -6.31 10.60
N LYS A 95 12.84 -6.05 11.51
CA LYS A 95 12.64 -5.10 12.61
C LYS A 95 13.03 -3.70 12.16
N LEU A 96 12.19 -2.71 12.45
CA LEU A 96 12.47 -1.31 12.18
C LEU A 96 12.58 -0.50 13.49
N ILE A 97 11.54 -0.55 14.34
CA ILE A 97 11.45 0.29 15.55
C ILE A 97 12.13 -0.38 16.75
N ASN A 98 11.98 -1.68 16.92
CA ASN A 98 12.43 -2.42 18.08
C ASN A 98 13.85 -3.01 17.94
N THR A 99 14.72 -2.34 17.22
CA THR A 99 16.14 -2.71 17.06
C THR A 99 17.00 -1.46 16.99
N ASP A 100 18.27 -1.56 17.36
CA ASP A 100 19.28 -0.52 17.15
C ASP A 100 19.98 -0.64 15.78
N ASP A 101 19.76 -1.77 15.09
CA ASP A 101 20.34 -2.05 13.77
C ASP A 101 19.22 -2.32 12.75
N GLN A 102 19.01 -1.37 11.83
CA GLN A 102 18.03 -1.44 10.74
C GLN A 102 18.63 -1.99 9.43
N SER A 103 19.86 -2.52 9.47
CA SER A 103 20.56 -2.96 8.26
C SER A 103 19.80 -4.04 7.48
N LYS A 104 19.10 -4.94 8.18
CA LYS A 104 18.27 -5.99 7.55
C LYS A 104 17.05 -5.42 6.84
N TYR A 105 16.35 -4.49 7.48
CA TYR A 105 15.22 -3.78 6.85
C TYR A 105 15.68 -3.04 5.59
N ILE A 106 16.79 -2.31 5.68
CA ILE A 106 17.37 -1.59 4.54
C ILE A 106 17.78 -2.55 3.41
N ALA A 107 18.40 -3.68 3.75
CA ALA A 107 18.80 -4.68 2.76
C ALA A 107 17.60 -5.28 2.04
N GLU A 108 16.51 -5.58 2.78
CA GLU A 108 15.28 -6.09 2.21
C GLU A 108 14.58 -5.04 1.32
N PHE A 109 14.52 -3.78 1.78
CA PHE A 109 14.02 -2.70 0.96
C PHE A 109 14.79 -2.57 -0.36
N LYS A 110 16.12 -2.56 -0.32
CA LYS A 110 16.97 -2.47 -1.52
C LYS A 110 16.71 -3.60 -2.50
N ARG A 111 16.52 -4.81 -1.99
CA ARG A 111 16.20 -5.98 -2.79
C ARG A 111 14.84 -5.86 -3.49
N ASN A 112 13.83 -5.35 -2.79
CA ASN A 112 12.52 -5.05 -3.39
C ASN A 112 12.61 -3.91 -4.42
N SER A 113 13.38 -2.87 -4.14
CA SER A 113 13.62 -1.74 -5.05
C SER A 113 14.32 -2.20 -6.34
N ASP A 114 15.36 -3.04 -6.25
CA ASP A 114 16.07 -3.58 -7.42
C ASP A 114 15.16 -4.49 -8.27
N PHE A 115 14.35 -5.32 -7.62
CA PHE A 115 13.35 -6.12 -8.31
C PHE A 115 12.33 -5.23 -9.01
N ALA A 116 11.79 -4.26 -8.31
CA ALA A 116 10.83 -3.30 -8.84
C ALA A 116 11.37 -2.54 -10.07
N LYS A 117 12.64 -2.10 -10.00
CA LYS A 117 13.33 -1.45 -11.14
C LYS A 117 13.38 -2.37 -12.35
N ASP A 118 13.81 -3.62 -12.16
CA ASP A 118 13.96 -4.57 -13.26
C ASP A 118 12.64 -4.94 -13.94
N VAL A 119 11.51 -4.87 -13.20
CA VAL A 119 10.18 -5.15 -13.75
C VAL A 119 9.38 -3.88 -14.09
N GLY A 120 10.01 -2.71 -14.00
CA GLY A 120 9.42 -1.44 -14.44
C GLY A 120 8.42 -0.80 -13.45
N ILE A 121 8.53 -1.13 -12.16
CA ILE A 121 7.71 -0.53 -11.09
C ILE A 121 8.36 0.75 -10.57
N GLY A 122 7.60 1.85 -10.60
CA GLY A 122 8.09 3.16 -10.16
C GLY A 122 7.87 3.47 -8.68
N GLY A 123 6.95 2.80 -8.01
CA GLY A 123 6.60 3.08 -6.61
C GLY A 123 6.85 1.89 -5.68
N VAL A 124 7.52 2.12 -4.56
CA VAL A 124 7.80 1.11 -3.54
C VAL A 124 7.14 1.53 -2.23
N ARG A 125 6.19 0.72 -1.75
CA ARG A 125 5.50 0.95 -0.48
C ARG A 125 6.38 0.52 0.69
N VAL A 126 6.34 1.33 1.75
CA VAL A 126 6.87 1.03 3.09
C VAL A 126 5.78 1.18 4.14
N ASP A 127 5.98 0.54 5.28
CA ASP A 127 5.20 0.71 6.50
C ASP A 127 6.11 0.59 7.73
N THR A 128 5.59 0.88 8.94
CA THR A 128 6.39 0.85 10.16
C THR A 128 6.53 -0.53 10.78
N VAL A 129 5.94 -1.55 10.19
CA VAL A 129 5.94 -2.99 10.50
C VAL A 129 5.57 -3.37 11.95
N GLN A 130 5.85 -2.55 12.94
CA GLN A 130 5.52 -2.84 14.33
C GLN A 130 4.16 -2.24 14.70
N PRO A 131 3.38 -2.93 15.57
CA PRO A 131 2.08 -2.44 16.01
C PRO A 131 2.20 -1.17 16.85
N PRO A 132 1.12 -0.37 17.00
CA PRO A 132 1.13 0.87 17.80
C PRO A 132 1.59 0.67 19.26
N THR A 133 1.35 -0.51 19.81
CA THR A 133 1.78 -0.88 21.19
C THR A 133 3.29 -0.85 21.39
N ILE A 134 4.10 -0.80 20.33
CA ILE A 134 5.56 -0.71 20.41
C ILE A 134 6.02 0.52 21.20
N HIS A 135 5.21 1.58 21.25
CA HIS A 135 5.50 2.78 22.03
C HIS A 135 5.46 2.56 23.55
N ARG A 136 5.01 1.39 24.01
CA ARG A 136 5.13 0.99 25.43
C ARG A 136 6.53 0.50 25.79
N ASP A 137 7.27 -0.01 24.78
CA ASP A 137 8.58 -0.64 24.95
C ASP A 137 9.73 0.23 24.42
N VAL A 138 9.46 1.08 23.45
CA VAL A 138 10.45 1.95 22.81
C VAL A 138 10.00 3.40 22.94
N ASP A 139 10.90 4.24 23.47
CA ASP A 139 10.67 5.68 23.58
C ASP A 139 10.26 6.28 22.22
N TYR A 140 9.25 7.15 22.24
CA TYR A 140 8.65 7.73 21.04
C TYR A 140 9.67 8.42 20.13
N ASN A 141 10.58 9.22 20.69
CA ASN A 141 11.56 9.97 19.89
C ASN A 141 12.62 9.01 19.31
N THR A 142 12.99 7.97 20.06
CA THR A 142 13.86 6.90 19.57
C THR A 142 13.21 6.15 18.42
N ALA A 143 11.94 5.79 18.54
CA ALA A 143 11.17 5.15 17.49
C ALA A 143 11.08 6.02 16.23
N LEU A 144 10.72 7.29 16.39
CA LEU A 144 10.66 8.29 15.32
C LEU A 144 11.99 8.41 14.58
N ASP A 145 13.07 8.56 15.32
CA ASP A 145 14.41 8.74 14.78
C ASP A 145 14.88 7.52 13.95
N ARG A 146 14.58 6.31 14.43
CA ARG A 146 14.86 5.07 13.71
C ARG A 146 14.09 4.98 12.39
N VAL A 147 12.79 5.26 12.40
CA VAL A 147 11.95 5.27 11.19
C VAL A 147 12.45 6.30 10.19
N VAL A 148 12.61 7.54 10.62
CA VAL A 148 13.02 8.65 9.75
C VAL A 148 14.37 8.40 9.10
N LYS A 149 15.40 8.04 9.88
CA LYS A 149 16.75 7.77 9.34
C LYS A 149 16.76 6.59 8.37
N THR A 150 16.01 5.54 8.69
CA THR A 150 15.92 4.36 7.82
C THR A 150 15.25 4.72 6.50
N TRP A 151 14.13 5.44 6.54
CA TRP A 151 13.40 5.80 5.33
C TRP A 151 14.11 6.87 4.50
N GLN A 152 14.95 7.71 5.11
CA GLN A 152 15.86 8.56 4.35
C GLN A 152 16.80 7.75 3.47
N VAL A 153 17.43 6.70 4.05
CA VAL A 153 18.32 5.79 3.30
C VAL A 153 17.54 5.04 2.20
N CYS A 154 16.34 4.56 2.51
CA CYS A 154 15.47 3.87 1.54
C CYS A 154 15.08 4.81 0.38
N ALA A 155 14.68 6.03 0.69
CA ALA A 155 14.29 7.01 -0.32
C ALA A 155 15.46 7.44 -1.20
N ASP A 156 16.65 7.66 -0.63
CA ASP A 156 17.85 7.98 -1.38
C ASP A 156 18.21 6.82 -2.35
N TYR A 157 18.16 5.57 -1.89
CA TYR A 157 18.39 4.40 -2.76
C TYR A 157 17.34 4.26 -3.88
N ALA A 158 16.06 4.46 -3.54
CA ALA A 158 14.99 4.44 -4.53
C ALA A 158 15.16 5.55 -5.58
N ALA A 159 15.62 6.75 -5.18
CA ALA A 159 15.92 7.83 -6.11
C ALA A 159 16.99 7.44 -7.15
N ASP A 160 18.06 6.75 -6.72
CA ASP A 160 19.10 6.24 -7.61
C ASP A 160 18.54 5.20 -8.61
N ASN A 161 17.47 4.53 -8.25
CA ASN A 161 16.74 3.60 -9.12
C ASN A 161 15.64 4.29 -9.98
N GLY A 162 15.47 5.61 -9.85
CA GLY A 162 14.42 6.36 -10.55
C GLY A 162 13.02 6.12 -9.98
N GLN A 163 12.93 5.72 -8.69
CA GLN A 163 11.69 5.35 -8.02
C GLN A 163 11.29 6.37 -6.96
N TYR A 164 10.01 6.31 -6.56
CA TYR A 164 9.50 6.99 -5.37
C TYR A 164 9.17 5.96 -4.29
N VAL A 165 9.22 6.43 -3.04
CA VAL A 165 8.77 5.68 -1.87
C VAL A 165 7.43 6.23 -1.42
N THR A 166 6.52 5.34 -1.06
CA THR A 166 5.22 5.70 -0.52
C THR A 166 4.98 4.98 0.80
N TRP A 167 4.62 5.74 1.84
CA TRP A 167 4.31 5.17 3.14
C TRP A 167 2.80 5.02 3.29
N GLU A 168 2.35 3.80 3.52
CA GLU A 168 0.98 3.53 3.90
C GLU A 168 0.86 3.54 5.43
N PHE A 169 0.10 4.52 5.93
CA PHE A 169 -0.25 4.61 7.35
C PHE A 169 -1.57 3.89 7.59
N GLU A 170 -1.65 3.09 8.65
CA GLU A 170 -2.83 2.28 8.95
C GLU A 170 -2.98 2.01 10.46
N PRO A 171 -4.15 1.55 10.95
CA PRO A 171 -4.34 1.21 12.35
C PRO A 171 -3.43 0.09 12.86
N GLY A 172 -3.01 -0.80 11.96
CA GLY A 172 -2.17 -1.95 12.28
C GLY A 172 -0.78 -1.60 12.76
N PHE A 173 -0.26 -0.43 12.36
CA PHE A 173 1.12 -0.06 12.56
C PHE A 173 1.32 1.20 13.42
N ALA A 174 2.52 1.33 13.97
CA ALA A 174 2.93 2.48 14.77
C ALA A 174 2.87 3.81 13.98
N PHE A 175 2.73 4.91 14.71
CA PHE A 175 2.63 6.26 14.14
C PHE A 175 1.34 6.47 13.33
N ASN A 176 0.24 5.98 13.84
CA ASN A 176 -1.08 6.04 13.22
C ASN A 176 -1.96 7.22 13.69
N LYS A 177 -1.36 8.29 14.21
CA LYS A 177 -2.08 9.55 14.50
C LYS A 177 -1.85 10.56 13.38
N PRO A 178 -2.83 11.40 13.05
CA PRO A 178 -2.67 12.45 12.05
C PRO A 178 -1.42 13.31 12.21
N SER A 179 -1.07 13.71 13.44
CA SER A 179 0.13 14.49 13.72
C SER A 179 1.42 13.69 13.52
N ASP A 180 1.42 12.39 13.82
CA ASP A 180 2.56 11.50 13.61
C ASP A 180 2.86 11.35 12.11
N ILE A 181 1.81 11.20 11.31
CA ILE A 181 1.92 11.04 9.84
C ILE A 181 2.61 12.26 9.25
N VAL A 182 2.14 13.46 9.60
CA VAL A 182 2.77 14.72 9.14
C VAL A 182 4.21 14.82 9.63
N ARG A 183 4.46 14.53 10.91
CA ARG A 183 5.79 14.64 11.53
C ARG A 183 6.82 13.73 10.84
N ILE A 184 6.47 12.47 10.59
CA ILE A 184 7.37 11.53 9.91
C ILE A 184 7.61 11.97 8.47
N HIS A 185 6.55 12.27 7.72
CA HIS A 185 6.71 12.70 6.34
C HIS A 185 7.65 13.91 6.22
N ASP A 186 7.40 14.93 7.04
CA ASP A 186 8.17 16.18 7.00
C ASP A 186 9.62 15.97 7.51
N ALA A 187 9.84 15.05 8.46
CA ALA A 187 11.17 14.71 8.94
C ALA A 187 11.99 13.86 7.95
N VAL A 188 11.37 12.95 7.22
CA VAL A 188 12.03 12.19 6.14
C VAL A 188 12.54 13.16 5.06
N ASN A 189 11.76 14.15 4.69
CA ASN A 189 12.17 15.28 3.83
C ASN A 189 12.96 14.85 2.59
N ARG A 190 12.38 13.97 1.78
CA ARG A 190 12.91 13.55 0.48
C ARG A 190 11.90 13.82 -0.62
N ALA A 191 12.33 14.37 -1.73
CA ALA A 191 11.44 14.78 -2.83
C ALA A 191 10.68 13.59 -3.49
N ASN A 192 11.24 12.38 -3.36
CA ASN A 192 10.64 11.14 -3.85
C ASN A 192 9.95 10.31 -2.76
N PHE A 193 9.80 10.85 -1.54
CA PHE A 193 9.04 10.22 -0.45
C PHE A 193 7.68 10.89 -0.31
N GLY A 194 6.63 10.10 -0.13
CA GLY A 194 5.28 10.59 0.09
C GLY A 194 4.41 9.58 0.82
N LEU A 195 3.13 9.90 0.90
CA LEU A 195 2.13 9.07 1.56
C LEU A 195 1.31 8.30 0.54
N LEU A 196 1.08 7.04 0.81
CA LEU A 196 0.01 6.27 0.22
C LEU A 196 -1.26 6.55 1.04
N TYR A 197 -2.23 7.15 0.39
CA TYR A 197 -3.53 7.44 0.98
C TYR A 197 -4.52 6.35 0.59
N ASP A 198 -4.76 5.42 1.51
CA ASP A 198 -5.90 4.50 1.43
C ASP A 198 -7.13 5.12 2.08
N THR A 199 -8.27 5.08 1.40
CA THR A 199 -9.51 5.71 1.88
C THR A 199 -10.09 5.02 3.10
N CYS A 200 -9.91 3.69 3.23
CA CYS A 200 -10.32 2.95 4.41
C CYS A 200 -9.42 3.27 5.60
N HIS A 201 -8.10 3.23 5.41
CA HIS A 201 -7.15 3.59 6.47
C HIS A 201 -7.31 5.07 6.88
N GLY A 202 -7.54 5.97 5.92
CA GLY A 202 -7.81 7.37 6.22
C GLY A 202 -9.03 7.57 7.12
N GLN A 203 -10.09 6.79 6.90
CA GLN A 203 -11.28 6.80 7.76
C GLN A 203 -10.95 6.26 9.16
N MET A 204 -10.28 5.12 9.22
CA MET A 204 -9.99 4.44 10.48
C MET A 204 -8.98 5.20 11.34
N VAL A 205 -7.98 5.83 10.74
CA VAL A 205 -6.96 6.63 11.43
C VAL A 205 -7.51 8.02 11.79
N GLY A 206 -8.13 8.71 10.82
CA GLY A 206 -8.48 10.11 10.98
C GLY A 206 -9.82 10.37 11.64
N VAL A 207 -10.76 9.43 11.58
CA VAL A 207 -12.12 9.62 12.10
C VAL A 207 -12.44 8.68 13.25
N VAL A 208 -12.13 7.40 13.10
CA VAL A 208 -12.35 6.39 14.15
C VAL A 208 -11.28 6.47 15.24
N GLY A 209 -10.04 6.78 14.89
CA GLY A 209 -8.90 6.74 15.81
C GLY A 209 -8.59 5.32 16.28
N ALA A 210 -8.70 4.35 15.34
CA ALA A 210 -8.52 2.94 15.67
C ALA A 210 -7.09 2.64 16.09
N ARG A 211 -6.94 1.89 17.18
CA ARG A 211 -5.66 1.41 17.74
C ARG A 211 -4.63 2.51 18.04
N GLN A 212 -5.04 3.76 18.15
CA GLN A 212 -4.15 4.83 18.61
C GLN A 212 -3.82 4.64 20.09
N GLU A 213 -2.54 4.62 20.41
CA GLU A 213 -2.07 4.54 21.80
C GLU A 213 -2.20 5.90 22.51
N GLY A 214 -2.64 5.87 23.79
CA GLY A 214 -2.84 7.06 24.61
C GLY A 214 -4.04 7.90 24.17
N GLU A 215 -3.87 9.24 24.18
CA GLU A 215 -4.93 10.16 23.76
C GLU A 215 -5.19 10.04 22.26
N ARG A 216 -6.47 9.92 21.89
CA ARG A 216 -6.88 9.83 20.48
C ARG A 216 -6.81 11.20 19.81
N GLU A 217 -6.36 11.18 18.56
CA GLU A 217 -6.36 12.34 17.67
C GLU A 217 -7.25 12.01 16.47
N VAL A 218 -8.44 12.62 16.42
CA VAL A 218 -9.45 12.37 15.39
C VAL A 218 -10.06 13.65 14.90
N PHE A 219 -10.60 13.62 13.68
CA PHE A 219 -11.34 14.68 13.04
C PHE A 219 -12.85 14.39 12.99
N GLY A 220 -13.64 15.39 12.70
CA GLY A 220 -15.08 15.24 12.51
C GLY A 220 -15.45 14.48 11.22
N ASN A 221 -14.54 14.49 10.24
CA ASN A 221 -14.70 13.80 8.96
C ASN A 221 -13.35 13.59 8.27
N GLN A 222 -13.32 12.69 7.30
CA GLN A 222 -12.09 12.30 6.59
C GLN A 222 -11.51 13.44 5.72
N VAL A 223 -12.31 14.39 5.28
CA VAL A 223 -11.87 15.53 4.47
C VAL A 223 -10.86 16.40 5.23
N GLU A 224 -10.99 16.50 6.55
CA GLU A 224 -10.04 17.25 7.38
C GLU A 224 -8.66 16.60 7.37
N LEU A 225 -8.58 15.27 7.44
CA LEU A 225 -7.32 14.54 7.28
C LEU A 225 -6.73 14.74 5.87
N ILE A 226 -7.55 14.61 4.82
CA ILE A 226 -7.08 14.81 3.44
C ILE A 226 -6.44 16.21 3.28
N ARG A 227 -7.08 17.23 3.83
CA ARG A 227 -6.57 18.61 3.79
C ARG A 227 -5.28 18.79 4.59
N LEU A 228 -5.18 18.16 5.76
CA LEU A 228 -3.94 18.14 6.55
C LEU A 228 -2.78 17.52 5.76
N LEU A 229 -3.04 16.45 5.01
CA LEU A 229 -2.05 15.74 4.22
C LEU A 229 -1.82 16.33 2.81
N SER A 230 -2.40 17.48 2.51
CA SER A 230 -2.26 18.14 1.20
C SER A 230 -0.79 18.34 0.81
N GLY A 231 -0.47 17.97 -0.42
CA GLY A 231 0.88 18.04 -0.99
C GLY A 231 1.83 16.90 -0.59
N ARG A 232 1.38 15.98 0.28
CA ARG A 232 2.18 14.85 0.78
C ARG A 232 1.82 13.51 0.14
N ILE A 233 0.61 13.40 -0.46
CA ILE A 233 0.09 12.17 -1.04
C ILE A 233 0.71 11.94 -2.41
N ASN A 234 1.38 10.79 -2.60
CA ASN A 234 1.98 10.40 -3.88
C ASN A 234 1.48 9.05 -4.43
N HIS A 235 0.61 8.34 -3.71
CA HIS A 235 -0.08 7.14 -4.18
C HIS A 235 -1.46 7.04 -3.53
N ILE A 236 -2.41 6.31 -4.16
CA ILE A 236 -3.80 6.26 -3.70
C ILE A 236 -4.33 4.84 -3.81
N HIS A 237 -4.89 4.35 -2.69
CA HIS A 237 -5.78 3.21 -2.66
C HIS A 237 -7.22 3.68 -2.41
N LEU A 238 -8.16 3.09 -3.15
CA LEU A 238 -9.58 3.39 -3.03
C LEU A 238 -10.34 2.13 -2.66
N ILE A 239 -10.96 2.17 -1.51
CA ILE A 239 -11.87 1.12 -1.00
C ILE A 239 -12.77 1.71 0.07
N ASP A 240 -13.91 1.08 0.33
CA ASP A 240 -14.85 1.54 1.35
C ASP A 240 -14.38 1.19 2.77
N SER A 241 -15.04 1.72 3.77
CA SER A 241 -14.81 1.45 5.19
C SER A 241 -16.14 1.34 5.91
N ASP A 242 -16.28 0.34 6.75
CA ASP A 242 -17.44 0.17 7.64
C ASP A 242 -17.16 0.64 9.09
N ASN A 243 -16.05 1.35 9.31
CA ASN A 243 -15.56 1.80 10.61
C ASN A 243 -15.12 0.64 11.53
N THR A 244 -14.78 -0.52 10.99
CA THR A 244 -14.30 -1.66 11.76
C THR A 244 -12.87 -2.05 11.39
N CYS A 245 -12.21 -2.75 12.31
CA CYS A 245 -10.93 -3.41 12.04
C CYS A 245 -11.16 -4.87 11.68
N HIS A 246 -10.30 -5.39 10.82
CA HIS A 246 -10.08 -6.80 10.68
C HIS A 246 -9.59 -7.39 12.02
N LYS A 247 -9.99 -8.63 12.31
CA LYS A 247 -9.58 -9.33 13.53
C LYS A 247 -8.44 -10.29 13.24
N ASP A 248 -7.44 -10.28 14.12
CA ASP A 248 -6.39 -11.29 14.10
C ASP A 248 -6.89 -12.66 14.59
N ALA A 249 -5.99 -13.64 14.63
CA ALA A 249 -6.32 -15.01 15.07
C ALA A 249 -6.77 -15.10 16.54
N ASN A 250 -6.49 -14.09 17.36
CA ASN A 250 -6.90 -14.01 18.77
C ASN A 250 -8.23 -13.26 18.93
N GLY A 251 -8.75 -12.65 17.87
CA GLY A 251 -9.95 -11.83 17.89
C GLY A 251 -9.69 -10.36 18.23
N ASP A 252 -8.43 -9.95 18.29
CA ASP A 252 -8.04 -8.57 18.54
C ASP A 252 -8.10 -7.76 17.24
N ASP A 253 -8.32 -6.44 17.37
CA ASP A 253 -8.26 -5.54 16.22
C ASP A 253 -6.85 -5.52 15.62
N GLU A 254 -6.75 -5.65 14.30
CA GLU A 254 -5.48 -5.60 13.57
C GLU A 254 -5.44 -4.38 12.66
N THR A 255 -5.74 -4.52 11.38
CA THR A 255 -5.82 -3.40 10.44
C THR A 255 -7.26 -3.07 10.06
N SER A 256 -7.48 -2.11 9.19
CA SER A 256 -8.82 -1.76 8.69
C SER A 256 -9.48 -2.93 7.98
N ALA A 257 -10.78 -3.10 8.14
CA ALA A 257 -11.56 -3.94 7.26
C ALA A 257 -11.85 -3.17 5.95
N HIS A 258 -11.66 -3.86 4.80
CA HIS A 258 -11.76 -3.28 3.47
C HIS A 258 -12.99 -3.81 2.72
N PRO A 259 -14.22 -3.38 3.06
CA PRO A 259 -15.41 -3.81 2.34
C PRO A 259 -15.44 -3.22 0.93
N PRO A 260 -16.03 -3.92 -0.05
CA PRO A 260 -16.26 -3.40 -1.38
C PRO A 260 -17.02 -2.07 -1.38
N PHE A 261 -16.83 -1.27 -2.41
CA PHE A 261 -17.56 -0.02 -2.61
C PHE A 261 -19.06 -0.17 -2.42
N GLY A 262 -19.66 0.70 -1.62
CA GLY A 262 -21.09 0.73 -1.32
C GLY A 262 -21.54 -0.20 -0.19
N LEU A 263 -20.59 -0.94 0.44
CA LEU A 263 -20.86 -1.74 1.63
C LEU A 263 -20.36 -1.08 2.92
N GLY A 264 -19.76 0.08 2.82
CA GLY A 264 -19.28 0.89 3.94
C GLY A 264 -20.04 2.22 4.08
N VAL A 265 -19.33 3.20 4.63
CA VAL A 265 -19.90 4.51 4.99
C VAL A 265 -19.29 5.67 4.19
N LEU A 266 -18.33 5.41 3.29
CA LEU A 266 -17.59 6.48 2.63
C LEU A 266 -18.39 7.10 1.47
N ASP A 267 -18.40 8.42 1.42
CA ASP A 267 -18.95 9.16 0.28
C ASP A 267 -17.81 9.52 -0.70
N PHE A 268 -17.60 8.69 -1.70
CA PHE A 268 -16.56 8.88 -2.72
C PHE A 268 -16.82 10.11 -3.61
N ASP A 269 -18.06 10.58 -3.71
CA ASP A 269 -18.39 11.80 -4.43
C ASP A 269 -17.91 13.06 -3.68
N VAL A 270 -17.70 12.95 -2.38
CA VAL A 270 -17.05 13.98 -1.55
C VAL A 270 -15.53 13.75 -1.49
N LEU A 271 -15.08 12.51 -1.25
CA LEU A 271 -13.68 12.22 -0.98
C LEU A 271 -12.77 12.39 -2.21
N ILE A 272 -13.17 11.84 -3.36
CA ILE A 272 -12.32 11.88 -4.56
C ILE A 272 -11.98 13.31 -5.00
N PRO A 273 -12.93 14.27 -5.08
CA PRO A 273 -12.58 15.66 -5.38
C PRO A 273 -11.61 16.30 -4.38
N GLU A 274 -11.70 15.97 -3.09
CA GLU A 274 -10.78 16.50 -2.08
C GLU A 274 -9.40 15.84 -2.18
N ILE A 275 -9.32 14.54 -2.43
CA ILE A 275 -8.07 13.83 -2.69
C ILE A 275 -7.36 14.42 -3.93
N LEU A 276 -8.09 14.67 -5.00
CA LEU A 276 -7.54 15.28 -6.22
C LEU A 276 -7.00 16.69 -5.97
N LYS A 277 -7.65 17.48 -5.12
CA LYS A 277 -7.16 18.81 -4.71
C LYS A 277 -5.91 18.70 -3.83
N ALA A 278 -5.92 17.79 -2.86
CA ALA A 278 -4.81 17.56 -1.96
C ALA A 278 -3.61 16.92 -2.66
N GLY A 279 -3.87 16.10 -3.66
CA GLY A 279 -2.91 15.31 -4.39
C GLY A 279 -2.28 16.03 -5.58
N SER A 280 -2.14 17.34 -5.56
CA SER A 280 -1.43 18.07 -6.64
C SER A 280 0.00 17.58 -6.86
N ALA A 281 0.60 16.94 -5.85
CA ALA A 281 1.88 16.26 -5.92
C ALA A 281 1.77 14.79 -6.37
N VAL A 282 0.57 14.23 -6.50
CA VAL A 282 0.36 12.85 -7.01
C VAL A 282 0.77 12.81 -8.47
N LYS A 283 1.95 12.27 -8.70
CA LYS A 283 2.54 12.17 -10.05
C LYS A 283 2.07 10.93 -10.81
N HIS A 284 1.16 10.13 -10.21
CA HIS A 284 0.75 8.85 -10.75
C HIS A 284 -0.71 8.86 -11.17
N ASP A 285 -0.96 8.21 -12.30
CA ASP A 285 -2.30 8.10 -12.86
C ASP A 285 -3.08 6.90 -12.30
N TRP A 286 -2.52 6.18 -11.33
CA TRP A 286 -3.10 4.95 -10.81
C TRP A 286 -4.10 5.22 -9.67
N TRP A 287 -5.24 4.55 -9.76
CA TRP A 287 -6.18 4.35 -8.67
C TRP A 287 -6.29 2.85 -8.41
N THR A 288 -5.80 2.42 -7.26
CA THR A 288 -5.72 1.01 -6.89
C THR A 288 -6.86 0.65 -5.95
N ILE A 289 -7.56 -0.45 -6.25
CA ILE A 289 -8.52 -1.06 -5.33
C ILE A 289 -7.75 -1.86 -4.29
N ASP A 290 -8.08 -1.70 -3.00
CA ASP A 290 -7.56 -2.53 -1.93
C ASP A 290 -8.69 -3.37 -1.30
N LEU A 291 -8.63 -4.68 -1.48
CA LEU A 291 -9.53 -5.66 -0.86
C LEU A 291 -8.78 -6.52 0.18
N CYS A 292 -7.80 -5.92 0.87
CA CYS A 292 -7.00 -6.61 1.87
C CYS A 292 -7.90 -7.27 2.93
N PHE A 293 -7.68 -8.57 3.19
CA PHE A 293 -8.42 -9.39 4.14
C PHE A 293 -9.93 -9.53 3.88
N TYR A 294 -10.47 -8.98 2.81
CA TYR A 294 -11.89 -9.17 2.51
C TYR A 294 -12.17 -10.64 2.12
N PRO A 295 -13.11 -11.33 2.80
CA PRO A 295 -13.29 -12.78 2.62
C PRO A 295 -13.62 -13.21 1.20
N ASP A 296 -14.43 -12.42 0.50
CA ASP A 296 -14.88 -12.68 -0.86
C ASP A 296 -14.21 -11.75 -1.89
N ALA A 297 -12.93 -11.37 -1.67
CA ALA A 297 -12.20 -10.43 -2.51
C ALA A 297 -12.24 -10.83 -4.00
N TRP A 298 -12.11 -12.11 -4.30
CA TRP A 298 -12.16 -12.61 -5.67
C TRP A 298 -13.50 -12.31 -6.35
N ALA A 299 -14.59 -12.62 -5.69
CA ALA A 299 -15.93 -12.35 -6.21
C ALA A 299 -16.25 -10.85 -6.26
N ALA A 300 -15.73 -10.07 -5.32
CA ALA A 300 -15.95 -8.63 -5.25
C ALA A 300 -15.17 -7.83 -6.31
N THR A 301 -14.11 -8.40 -6.91
CA THR A 301 -13.21 -7.73 -7.85
C THR A 301 -13.97 -7.07 -9.02
N GLU A 302 -14.91 -7.77 -9.64
CA GLU A 302 -15.69 -7.24 -10.76
C GLU A 302 -16.59 -6.08 -10.33
N THR A 303 -17.25 -6.19 -9.18
CA THR A 303 -18.12 -5.13 -8.65
C THR A 303 -17.32 -3.89 -8.31
N CYS A 304 -16.16 -4.07 -7.66
CA CYS A 304 -15.25 -2.96 -7.35
C CYS A 304 -14.68 -2.31 -8.62
N LYS A 305 -14.34 -3.10 -9.65
CA LYS A 305 -13.91 -2.54 -10.94
C LYS A 305 -14.97 -1.66 -11.58
N LYS A 306 -16.23 -2.11 -11.62
CA LYS A 306 -17.34 -1.32 -12.15
C LYS A 306 -17.53 0.00 -11.41
N ALA A 307 -17.43 -0.02 -10.08
CA ALA A 307 -17.52 1.19 -9.27
C ALA A 307 -16.36 2.14 -9.56
N LEU A 308 -15.12 1.63 -9.59
CA LEU A 308 -13.93 2.41 -9.90
C LEU A 308 -13.99 3.03 -11.29
N ASP A 309 -14.48 2.30 -12.30
CA ASP A 309 -14.66 2.84 -13.65
C ASP A 309 -15.66 4.00 -13.66
N GLY A 310 -16.72 3.91 -12.88
CA GLY A 310 -17.67 5.01 -12.68
C GLY A 310 -17.00 6.26 -12.09
N TYR A 311 -16.15 6.09 -11.09
CA TYR A 311 -15.38 7.19 -10.51
C TYR A 311 -14.32 7.74 -11.47
N ILE A 312 -13.63 6.88 -12.23
CA ILE A 312 -12.67 7.32 -13.25
C ILE A 312 -13.39 8.12 -14.34
N ALA A 313 -14.54 7.66 -14.81
CA ALA A 313 -15.32 8.38 -15.81
C ALA A 313 -15.79 9.76 -15.30
N LYS A 314 -16.15 9.85 -14.00
CA LYS A 314 -16.67 11.08 -13.39
C LYS A 314 -15.58 12.08 -13.02
N TYR A 315 -14.43 11.60 -12.52
CA TYR A 315 -13.39 12.43 -11.89
C TYR A 315 -12.00 12.25 -12.50
N GLY A 316 -11.76 11.18 -13.25
CA GLY A 316 -10.43 10.80 -13.73
C GLY A 316 -9.97 11.51 -15.00
N GLY A 317 -10.83 12.28 -15.64
CA GLY A 317 -10.48 13.15 -16.75
C GLY A 317 -9.70 14.35 -16.22
N GLY A 318 -8.39 14.42 -16.52
CA GLY A 318 -7.60 15.59 -16.16
C GLY A 318 -8.27 16.85 -16.67
N SER A 319 -8.52 17.79 -15.79
CA SER A 319 -8.84 19.17 -16.18
C SER A 319 -7.70 19.68 -17.06
N ASN A 320 -8.01 20.03 -18.29
CA ASN A 320 -7.12 20.77 -19.20
C ASN A 320 -6.67 22.07 -18.56
#